data_68db1a2135e830dbaf3d9bcee0eca09e
#
_entry.id   68db1a2135e830dbaf3d9bcee0eca09e
#
_cell.length_a   1.000
_cell.length_b   1.000
_cell.length_c   1.000
_cell.angle_alpha   90.00
_cell.angle_beta   90.00
_cell.angle_gamma   90.00
#
_symmetry.space_group_name_H-M   'P 1'
#
loop_
_entity.id
_entity.type
_entity.pdbx_description
1 polymer ?
#
loop_
_entity_poly.entity_id
_entity_poly.type
_entity_poly.pdbx_seq_one_letter_code
_entity_poly.pdbx_strand_id
1 'polypeptide(L)'
;MKEMAEAVSFFVFFSAKIIRTPLRKRFHSAIMETGNGKRVSKQIMKREEIVQEAIRQFQISGLKFTMNDIAASLHIAKKTIYQFYESKEELLSAMLAYGFSDIQKKKQEILASDLDLIDKIRMVMIAMPNQYQVLDFRRLSDLHEKYPKISQELVGYLENDWEPVIRLLEEGVRQHRIRPVSIPILRTMLTASLESFLSSETLNEEHISYNEALEQMMDIIMNGIKEHDYEEKN
;
A
#
# COMPACT_ATOMS: atom_id res chain seq x y z
N MET A 1 5.76 15.37 -25.13
CA MET A 1 5.87 15.33 -23.66
C MET A 1 4.54 15.53 -22.95
N LYS A 2 3.68 16.47 -23.38
CA LYS A 2 2.35 16.70 -22.78
C LYS A 2 1.40 15.52 -22.99
N GLU A 3 1.37 14.93 -24.16
CA GLU A 3 0.56 13.74 -24.48
C GLU A 3 0.99 12.47 -23.70
N MET A 4 2.28 12.32 -23.38
CA MET A 4 2.76 11.22 -22.54
C MET A 4 2.37 11.41 -21.07
N ALA A 5 2.39 12.64 -20.55
CA ALA A 5 1.95 12.95 -19.19
C ALA A 5 0.42 12.75 -19.05
N GLU A 6 -0.36 13.10 -20.06
CA GLU A 6 -1.81 12.85 -20.11
C GLU A 6 -2.13 11.36 -20.25
N ALA A 7 -1.37 10.59 -21.01
CA ALA A 7 -1.51 9.14 -21.11
C ALA A 7 -1.16 8.43 -19.80
N VAL A 8 -0.13 8.88 -19.08
CA VAL A 8 0.25 8.32 -17.75
C VAL A 8 -0.78 8.73 -16.70
N SER A 9 -1.24 9.99 -16.69
CA SER A 9 -2.31 10.45 -15.79
C SER A 9 -3.65 9.75 -16.10
N PHE A 10 -3.99 9.57 -17.38
CA PHE A 10 -5.16 8.81 -17.80
C PHE A 10 -5.03 7.32 -17.40
N PHE A 11 -3.85 6.73 -17.47
CA PHE A 11 -3.62 5.33 -17.13
C PHE A 11 -3.66 5.10 -15.59
N VAL A 12 -3.15 6.02 -14.77
CA VAL A 12 -3.28 5.98 -13.30
C VAL A 12 -4.74 6.18 -12.88
N PHE A 13 -5.45 7.14 -13.49
CA PHE A 13 -6.87 7.38 -13.25
C PHE A 13 -7.77 6.24 -13.78
N PHE A 14 -7.36 5.61 -14.87
CA PHE A 14 -8.07 4.49 -15.52
C PHE A 14 -7.81 3.15 -14.82
N SER A 15 -6.63 2.92 -14.24
CA SER A 15 -6.34 1.73 -13.41
C SER A 15 -7.25 1.68 -12.17
N ALA A 16 -7.50 2.81 -11.51
CA ALA A 16 -8.40 2.87 -10.37
C ALA A 16 -9.87 2.58 -10.74
N LYS A 17 -10.27 2.80 -12.00
CA LYS A 17 -11.65 2.61 -12.47
C LYS A 17 -11.93 1.28 -13.18
N ILE A 18 -10.87 0.58 -13.65
CA ILE A 18 -10.99 -0.68 -14.45
C ILE A 18 -10.96 -1.97 -13.60
N ILE A 19 -10.74 -1.89 -12.28
CA ILE A 19 -10.74 -3.08 -11.40
C ILE A 19 -12.11 -3.81 -11.38
N ARG A 20 -13.15 -3.26 -11.99
CA ARG A 20 -14.52 -3.80 -11.93
C ARG A 20 -15.04 -4.56 -13.17
N THR A 21 -14.24 -4.88 -14.22
CA THR A 21 -14.86 -5.50 -15.39
C THR A 21 -13.98 -6.52 -16.14
N PRO A 22 -14.57 -7.53 -16.79
CA PRO A 22 -13.89 -8.49 -17.68
C PRO A 22 -13.18 -7.85 -18.88
N LEU A 23 -13.15 -6.53 -18.96
CA LEU A 23 -12.49 -5.71 -19.96
C LEU A 23 -10.95 -5.83 -19.93
N ARG A 24 -10.32 -6.22 -18.83
CA ARG A 24 -8.85 -6.40 -18.76
C ARG A 24 -8.35 -7.43 -19.79
N LYS A 25 -9.07 -8.55 -19.98
CA LYS A 25 -8.71 -9.54 -21.02
C LYS A 25 -8.94 -9.01 -22.43
N ARG A 26 -9.98 -8.23 -22.66
CA ARG A 26 -10.30 -7.63 -23.96
C ARG A 26 -9.35 -6.47 -24.34
N PHE A 27 -8.96 -5.64 -23.37
CA PHE A 27 -7.98 -4.57 -23.58
C PHE A 27 -6.57 -5.10 -23.80
N HIS A 28 -6.16 -6.14 -23.04
CA HIS A 28 -4.88 -6.80 -23.27
C HIS A 28 -4.80 -7.45 -24.65
N SER A 29 -5.89 -8.06 -25.11
CA SER A 29 -6.01 -8.59 -26.48
C SER A 29 -5.94 -7.48 -27.54
N ALA A 30 -6.67 -6.36 -27.36
CA ALA A 30 -6.72 -5.27 -28.32
C ALA A 30 -5.38 -4.50 -28.45
N ILE A 31 -4.61 -4.39 -27.36
CA ILE A 31 -3.26 -3.77 -27.36
C ILE A 31 -2.25 -4.69 -28.04
N MET A 32 -2.43 -6.02 -27.97
CA MET A 32 -1.52 -6.99 -28.59
C MET A 32 -1.68 -7.11 -30.12
N GLU A 33 -2.80 -6.67 -30.67
CA GLU A 33 -3.08 -6.76 -32.12
C GLU A 33 -2.41 -5.67 -32.96
N THR A 34 -1.92 -4.58 -32.32
CA THR A 34 -1.15 -3.55 -33.04
C THR A 34 0.34 -3.71 -32.73
N GLY A 35 1.20 -3.58 -33.76
CA GLY A 35 2.66 -3.67 -33.60
C GLY A 35 3.23 -2.69 -32.54
N ASN A 36 2.49 -1.63 -32.22
CA ASN A 36 2.79 -0.66 -31.16
C ASN A 36 2.43 -1.22 -29.76
N GLY A 37 1.41 -2.08 -29.65
CA GLY A 37 0.96 -2.70 -28.41
C GLY A 37 2.01 -3.61 -27.77
N LYS A 38 2.74 -4.40 -28.56
CA LYS A 38 3.85 -5.24 -28.07
C LYS A 38 4.98 -4.41 -27.46
N ARG A 39 5.26 -3.23 -28.01
CA ARG A 39 6.33 -2.34 -27.52
C ARG A 39 5.91 -1.67 -26.21
N VAL A 40 4.68 -1.21 -26.11
CA VAL A 40 4.09 -0.63 -24.88
C VAL A 40 4.02 -1.66 -23.77
N SER A 41 3.53 -2.87 -24.07
CA SER A 41 3.47 -3.99 -23.10
C SER A 41 4.85 -4.34 -22.56
N LYS A 42 5.87 -4.44 -23.44
CA LYS A 42 7.26 -4.71 -23.04
C LYS A 42 7.86 -3.58 -22.19
N GLN A 43 7.50 -2.32 -22.44
CA GLN A 43 7.95 -1.20 -21.61
C GLN A 43 7.31 -1.19 -20.23
N ILE A 44 6.00 -1.49 -20.15
CA ILE A 44 5.28 -1.59 -18.86
C ILE A 44 5.88 -2.72 -18.01
N MET A 45 6.04 -3.92 -18.57
CA MET A 45 6.67 -5.05 -17.88
C MET A 45 8.06 -4.67 -17.33
N LYS A 46 8.84 -3.96 -18.12
CA LYS A 46 10.18 -3.54 -17.71
C LYS A 46 10.19 -2.50 -16.59
N ARG A 47 9.19 -1.60 -16.55
CA ARG A 47 8.99 -0.66 -15.42
C ARG A 47 8.67 -1.41 -14.12
N GLU A 48 7.76 -2.38 -14.20
CA GLU A 48 7.38 -3.21 -13.04
C GLU A 48 8.56 -4.05 -12.53
N GLU A 49 9.34 -4.66 -13.43
CA GLU A 49 10.55 -5.42 -13.05
C GLU A 49 11.55 -4.55 -12.28
N ILE A 50 11.77 -3.30 -12.71
CA ILE A 50 12.65 -2.36 -12.03
C ILE A 50 12.12 -2.01 -10.64
N VAL A 51 10.81 -1.77 -10.49
CA VAL A 51 10.18 -1.47 -9.19
C VAL A 51 10.27 -2.67 -8.25
N GLN A 52 9.97 -3.87 -8.72
CA GLN A 52 10.05 -5.10 -7.92
C GLN A 52 11.48 -5.36 -7.45
N GLU A 53 12.46 -5.18 -8.32
CA GLU A 53 13.86 -5.30 -7.94
C GLU A 53 14.28 -4.21 -6.95
N ALA A 54 13.79 -2.98 -7.09
CA ALA A 54 14.04 -1.91 -6.13
C ALA A 54 13.47 -2.23 -4.74
N ILE A 55 12.27 -2.83 -4.68
CA ILE A 55 11.69 -3.33 -3.42
C ILE A 55 12.59 -4.42 -2.82
N ARG A 56 13.10 -5.35 -3.63
CA ARG A 56 14.03 -6.39 -3.17
C ARG A 56 15.35 -5.78 -2.65
N GLN A 57 15.91 -4.80 -3.33
CA GLN A 57 17.12 -4.09 -2.87
C GLN A 57 16.85 -3.30 -1.58
N PHE A 58 15.66 -2.74 -1.43
CA PHE A 58 15.24 -2.10 -0.18
C PHE A 58 15.18 -3.11 0.97
N GLN A 59 14.72 -4.34 0.75
CA GLN A 59 14.75 -5.39 1.78
C GLN A 59 16.17 -5.69 2.27
N ILE A 60 17.17 -5.60 1.38
CA ILE A 60 18.57 -5.92 1.68
C ILE A 60 19.24 -4.76 2.42
N SER A 61 19.12 -3.53 1.91
CA SER A 61 19.94 -2.38 2.30
C SER A 61 19.16 -1.12 2.71
N GLY A 62 17.82 -1.22 2.84
CA GLY A 62 16.95 -0.09 3.14
C GLY A 62 17.10 1.00 2.08
N LEU A 63 17.04 2.26 2.51
CA LEU A 63 17.21 3.41 1.62
C LEU A 63 18.64 3.59 1.06
N LYS A 64 19.59 2.73 1.43
CA LYS A 64 20.99 2.83 0.95
C LYS A 64 21.20 2.21 -0.43
N PHE A 65 20.27 1.41 -0.96
CA PHE A 65 20.38 0.84 -2.30
C PHE A 65 20.59 1.92 -3.37
N THR A 66 21.25 1.56 -4.47
CA THR A 66 21.55 2.47 -5.58
C THR A 66 20.94 1.98 -6.90
N MET A 67 20.85 2.89 -7.88
CA MET A 67 20.44 2.54 -9.25
C MET A 67 21.42 1.52 -9.89
N ASN A 68 22.69 1.48 -9.43
CA ASN A 68 23.66 0.50 -9.89
C ASN A 68 23.35 -0.90 -9.36
N ASP A 69 22.91 -1.03 -8.12
CA ASP A 69 22.58 -2.32 -7.52
C ASP A 69 21.42 -2.97 -8.27
N ILE A 70 20.39 -2.17 -8.62
CA ILE A 70 19.27 -2.63 -9.45
C ILE A 70 19.74 -3.04 -10.84
N ALA A 71 20.58 -2.21 -11.49
CA ALA A 71 21.10 -2.50 -12.83
C ALA A 71 21.91 -3.79 -12.86
N ALA A 72 22.78 -3.99 -11.87
CA ALA A 72 23.59 -5.19 -11.72
C ALA A 72 22.72 -6.44 -11.51
N SER A 73 21.71 -6.35 -10.63
CA SER A 73 20.81 -7.47 -10.34
C SER A 73 19.96 -7.88 -11.54
N LEU A 74 19.47 -6.90 -12.30
CA LEU A 74 18.66 -7.15 -13.50
C LEU A 74 19.50 -7.44 -14.75
N HIS A 75 20.83 -7.45 -14.64
CA HIS A 75 21.76 -7.60 -15.77
C HIS A 75 21.47 -6.63 -16.93
N ILE A 76 21.18 -5.37 -16.60
CA ILE A 76 20.91 -4.30 -17.57
C ILE A 76 21.88 -3.13 -17.36
N ALA A 77 22.05 -2.31 -18.40
CA ALA A 77 22.84 -1.08 -18.26
C ALA A 77 22.11 -0.06 -17.35
N LYS A 78 22.85 0.66 -16.50
CA LYS A 78 22.31 1.75 -15.67
C LYS A 78 21.51 2.77 -16.49
N LYS A 79 21.98 3.09 -17.72
CA LYS A 79 21.26 3.97 -18.66
C LYS A 79 19.86 3.47 -18.96
N THR A 80 19.63 2.15 -18.95
CA THR A 80 18.30 1.58 -19.19
C THR A 80 17.34 1.92 -18.06
N ILE A 81 17.77 1.93 -16.80
CA ILE A 81 16.93 2.33 -15.67
C ILE A 81 16.54 3.80 -15.81
N TYR A 82 17.50 4.67 -16.13
CA TYR A 82 17.25 6.09 -16.31
C TYR A 82 16.34 6.46 -17.50
N GLN A 83 16.09 5.51 -18.40
CA GLN A 83 15.04 5.67 -19.43
C GLN A 83 13.61 5.53 -18.86
N PHE A 84 13.46 4.92 -17.69
CA PHE A 84 12.18 4.67 -17.04
C PHE A 84 11.96 5.54 -15.79
N TYR A 85 13.03 5.85 -15.07
CA TYR A 85 13.03 6.62 -13.82
C TYR A 85 14.22 7.57 -13.83
N GLU A 86 13.95 8.87 -13.92
CA GLU A 86 14.99 9.92 -14.06
C GLU A 86 15.86 10.05 -12.79
N SER A 87 15.31 9.63 -11.64
CA SER A 87 15.98 9.71 -10.35
C SER A 87 15.62 8.55 -9.45
N LYS A 88 16.39 8.37 -8.39
CA LYS A 88 16.03 7.44 -7.32
C LYS A 88 14.74 7.87 -6.59
N GLU A 89 14.52 9.17 -6.47
CA GLU A 89 13.30 9.73 -5.86
C GLU A 89 12.05 9.34 -6.66
N GLU A 90 12.08 9.44 -7.99
CA GLU A 90 10.99 8.96 -8.86
C GLU A 90 10.77 7.46 -8.73
N LEU A 91 11.84 6.68 -8.61
CA LEU A 91 11.73 5.23 -8.39
C LEU A 91 11.13 4.92 -7.02
N LEU A 92 11.49 5.65 -5.95
CA LEU A 92 10.88 5.50 -4.63
C LEU A 92 9.39 5.83 -4.65
N SER A 93 8.96 6.91 -5.34
CA SER A 93 7.55 7.22 -5.56
C SER A 93 6.82 6.07 -6.27
N ALA A 94 7.42 5.51 -7.32
CA ALA A 94 6.87 4.36 -8.03
C ALA A 94 6.79 3.09 -7.16
N MET A 95 7.76 2.86 -6.27
CA MET A 95 7.72 1.76 -5.29
C MET A 95 6.55 1.93 -4.31
N LEU A 96 6.32 3.14 -3.78
CA LEU A 96 5.17 3.42 -2.93
C LEU A 96 3.85 3.16 -3.67
N ALA A 97 3.69 3.75 -4.86
CA ALA A 97 2.49 3.56 -5.68
C ALA A 97 2.20 2.07 -5.98
N TYR A 98 3.24 1.29 -6.28
CA TYR A 98 3.15 -0.14 -6.52
C TYR A 98 2.71 -0.89 -5.26
N GLY A 99 3.36 -0.64 -4.11
CA GLY A 99 3.04 -1.26 -2.84
C GLY A 99 1.60 -0.95 -2.39
N PHE A 100 1.18 0.31 -2.47
CA PHE A 100 -0.20 0.70 -2.13
C PHE A 100 -1.24 0.14 -3.11
N SER A 101 -0.91 -0.02 -4.39
CA SER A 101 -1.77 -0.72 -5.34
C SER A 101 -2.01 -2.18 -4.93
N ASP A 102 -1.00 -2.87 -4.41
CA ASP A 102 -1.14 -4.24 -3.92
C ASP A 102 -1.94 -4.30 -2.61
N ILE A 103 -1.75 -3.33 -1.71
CA ILE A 103 -2.58 -3.17 -0.50
C ILE A 103 -4.06 -2.99 -0.89
N GLN A 104 -4.35 -2.17 -1.90
CA GLN A 104 -5.71 -1.99 -2.42
C GLN A 104 -6.31 -3.29 -2.97
N LYS A 105 -5.55 -4.07 -3.73
CA LYS A 105 -5.99 -5.39 -4.20
C LYS A 105 -6.33 -6.29 -3.01
N LYS A 106 -5.46 -6.33 -1.99
CA LYS A 106 -5.69 -7.11 -0.77
C LYS A 106 -6.95 -6.68 -0.03
N LYS A 107 -7.18 -5.38 0.11
CA LYS A 107 -8.44 -4.85 0.68
C LYS A 107 -9.67 -5.32 -0.11
N GLN A 108 -9.62 -5.28 -1.45
CA GLN A 108 -10.73 -5.76 -2.29
C GLN A 108 -11.00 -7.27 -2.12
N GLU A 109 -9.95 -8.09 -2.00
CA GLU A 109 -10.08 -9.52 -1.70
C GLU A 109 -10.77 -9.76 -0.35
N ILE A 110 -10.37 -9.04 0.69
CA ILE A 110 -10.97 -9.12 2.03
C ILE A 110 -12.46 -8.70 1.97
N LEU A 111 -12.77 -7.59 1.30
CA LEU A 111 -14.14 -7.09 1.16
C LEU A 111 -15.04 -8.08 0.42
N ALA A 112 -14.52 -8.79 -0.58
CA ALA A 112 -15.25 -9.77 -1.37
C ALA A 112 -15.32 -11.16 -0.71
N SER A 113 -14.64 -11.41 0.40
CA SER A 113 -14.62 -12.69 1.09
C SER A 113 -15.89 -12.93 1.90
N ASP A 114 -16.09 -14.17 2.36
CA ASP A 114 -17.20 -14.57 3.26
C ASP A 114 -16.85 -14.44 4.75
N LEU A 115 -15.80 -13.68 5.07
CA LEU A 115 -15.38 -13.43 6.46
C LEU A 115 -16.47 -12.72 7.25
N ASP A 116 -16.48 -12.95 8.56
CA ASP A 116 -17.32 -12.20 9.49
C ASP A 116 -17.03 -10.70 9.42
N LEU A 117 -18.06 -9.88 9.70
CA LEU A 117 -17.94 -8.42 9.61
C LEU A 117 -16.82 -7.85 10.50
N ILE A 118 -16.67 -8.36 11.72
CA ILE A 118 -15.64 -7.92 12.66
C ILE A 118 -14.24 -8.26 12.14
N ASP A 119 -14.08 -9.47 11.57
CA ASP A 119 -12.83 -9.89 10.96
C ASP A 119 -12.51 -9.06 9.70
N LYS A 120 -13.53 -8.75 8.87
CA LYS A 120 -13.34 -7.85 7.73
C LYS A 120 -12.85 -6.47 8.16
N ILE A 121 -13.49 -5.87 9.18
CA ILE A 121 -13.09 -4.56 9.72
C ILE A 121 -11.61 -4.61 10.15
N ARG A 122 -11.25 -5.58 10.98
CA ARG A 122 -9.88 -5.78 11.45
C ARG A 122 -8.90 -5.90 10.28
N MET A 123 -9.16 -6.83 9.37
CA MET A 123 -8.23 -7.15 8.27
C MET A 123 -8.11 -6.03 7.24
N VAL A 124 -9.16 -5.25 6.97
CA VAL A 124 -9.10 -4.13 6.03
C VAL A 124 -8.30 -2.96 6.60
N MET A 125 -8.38 -2.72 7.92
CA MET A 125 -7.64 -1.63 8.58
C MET A 125 -6.12 -1.82 8.50
N ILE A 126 -5.64 -3.06 8.58
CA ILE A 126 -4.20 -3.41 8.54
C ILE A 126 -3.85 -4.27 7.32
N ALA A 127 -4.63 -4.14 6.23
CA ALA A 127 -4.41 -4.95 5.03
C ALA A 127 -2.97 -4.81 4.52
N MET A 128 -2.22 -5.91 4.60
CA MET A 128 -0.85 -5.99 4.14
C MET A 128 -0.66 -7.26 3.30
N PRO A 129 -0.26 -7.17 2.03
CA PRO A 129 0.07 -8.33 1.22
C PRO A 129 1.22 -9.14 1.83
N ASN A 130 1.16 -10.46 1.74
CA ASN A 130 2.13 -11.37 2.36
C ASN A 130 3.59 -11.05 1.98
N GLN A 131 3.82 -10.60 0.75
CA GLN A 131 5.15 -10.23 0.26
C GLN A 131 5.77 -9.03 1.00
N TYR A 132 4.96 -8.19 1.65
CA TYR A 132 5.43 -7.04 2.43
C TYR A 132 5.49 -7.30 3.93
N GLN A 133 4.92 -8.40 4.42
CA GLN A 133 4.97 -8.75 5.85
C GLN A 133 6.39 -9.01 6.36
N VAL A 134 7.30 -9.39 5.47
CA VAL A 134 8.72 -9.61 5.77
C VAL A 134 9.57 -8.34 5.64
N LEU A 135 8.98 -7.21 5.19
CA LEU A 135 9.70 -5.95 5.08
C LEU A 135 9.95 -5.37 6.47
N ASP A 136 11.19 -5.01 6.71
CA ASP A 136 11.54 -4.18 7.86
C ASP A 136 11.26 -2.70 7.53
N PHE A 137 10.02 -2.25 7.81
CA PHE A 137 9.59 -0.88 7.53
C PHE A 137 10.35 0.17 8.36
N ARG A 138 11.04 -0.22 9.46
CA ARG A 138 11.92 0.67 10.24
C ARG A 138 13.05 1.23 9.38
N ARG A 139 13.39 0.55 8.27
CA ARG A 139 14.34 1.04 7.27
C ARG A 139 13.87 2.29 6.52
N LEU A 140 12.61 2.71 6.73
CA LEU A 140 12.07 3.98 6.26
C LEU A 140 12.29 5.13 7.26
N SER A 141 12.88 4.88 8.45
CA SER A 141 13.11 5.92 9.47
C SER A 141 13.77 7.19 8.94
N ASP A 142 14.75 7.03 8.03
CA ASP A 142 15.46 8.15 7.42
C ASP A 142 14.71 8.79 6.22
N LEU A 143 13.49 8.31 5.90
CA LEU A 143 12.78 8.76 4.70
C LEU A 143 12.46 10.26 4.76
N HIS A 144 12.02 10.74 5.93
CA HIS A 144 11.67 12.14 6.12
C HIS A 144 12.86 13.08 5.90
N GLU A 145 14.03 12.70 6.38
CA GLU A 145 15.24 13.49 6.25
C GLU A 145 15.81 13.45 4.84
N LYS A 146 15.90 12.25 4.24
CA LYS A 146 16.58 12.04 2.94
C LYS A 146 15.68 12.32 1.74
N TYR A 147 14.38 12.07 1.86
CA TYR A 147 13.40 12.16 0.78
C TYR A 147 12.08 12.75 1.28
N PRO A 148 12.05 14.04 1.70
CA PRO A 148 10.88 14.64 2.35
C PRO A 148 9.61 14.60 1.50
N LYS A 149 9.71 14.71 0.17
CA LYS A 149 8.56 14.58 -0.75
C LYS A 149 7.97 13.17 -0.72
N ILE A 150 8.82 12.15 -0.73
CA ILE A 150 8.40 10.75 -0.68
C ILE A 150 7.77 10.43 0.68
N SER A 151 8.30 11.03 1.77
CA SER A 151 7.68 10.95 3.09
C SER A 151 6.27 11.54 3.10
N GLN A 152 6.05 12.70 2.46
CA GLN A 152 4.72 13.29 2.31
C GLN A 152 3.78 12.43 1.46
N GLU A 153 4.27 11.84 0.37
CA GLU A 153 3.50 10.89 -0.43
C GLU A 153 3.06 9.68 0.41
N LEU A 154 3.96 9.11 1.22
CA LEU A 154 3.65 7.98 2.12
C LEU A 154 2.53 8.36 3.09
N VAL A 155 2.63 9.52 3.77
CA VAL A 155 1.57 10.02 4.66
C VAL A 155 0.25 10.17 3.90
N GLY A 156 0.28 10.75 2.71
CA GLY A 156 -0.90 10.88 1.84
C GLY A 156 -1.56 9.53 1.53
N TYR A 157 -0.78 8.47 1.29
CA TYR A 157 -1.32 7.12 1.11
C TYR A 157 -1.96 6.56 2.38
N LEU A 158 -1.36 6.80 3.56
CA LEU A 158 -1.90 6.35 4.85
C LEU A 158 -3.19 7.09 5.24
N GLU A 159 -3.30 8.37 4.87
CA GLU A 159 -4.47 9.20 5.17
C GLU A 159 -5.66 8.95 4.23
N ASN A 160 -5.41 8.45 3.02
CA ASN A 160 -6.43 8.21 2.02
C ASN A 160 -7.00 6.79 2.12
N ASP A 161 -8.10 6.54 1.37
CA ASP A 161 -8.70 5.21 1.24
C ASP A 161 -9.36 4.64 2.52
N TRP A 162 -9.99 5.52 3.29
CA TRP A 162 -10.78 5.14 4.46
C TRP A 162 -12.23 4.75 4.13
N GLU A 163 -12.71 5.07 2.95
CA GLU A 163 -14.10 4.84 2.55
C GLU A 163 -14.57 3.38 2.74
N PRO A 164 -13.79 2.34 2.40
CA PRO A 164 -14.19 0.96 2.67
C PRO A 164 -14.30 0.65 4.17
N VAL A 165 -13.36 1.18 4.97
CA VAL A 165 -13.35 1.01 6.43
C VAL A 165 -14.56 1.68 7.06
N ILE A 166 -14.87 2.92 6.65
CA ILE A 166 -16.01 3.68 7.15
C ILE A 166 -17.30 2.90 6.93
N ARG A 167 -17.53 2.39 5.71
CA ARG A 167 -18.73 1.60 5.38
C ARG A 167 -18.86 0.35 6.24
N LEU A 168 -17.77 -0.37 6.49
CA LEU A 168 -17.79 -1.54 7.36
C LEU A 168 -18.08 -1.18 8.83
N LEU A 169 -17.53 -0.07 9.32
CA LEU A 169 -17.81 0.42 10.68
C LEU A 169 -19.27 0.83 10.83
N GLU A 170 -19.84 1.58 9.87
CA GLU A 170 -21.24 1.98 9.85
C GLU A 170 -22.17 0.76 9.83
N GLU A 171 -21.82 -0.28 9.05
CA GLU A 171 -22.51 -1.55 9.03
C GLU A 171 -22.46 -2.24 10.40
N GLY A 172 -21.28 -2.25 11.03
CA GLY A 172 -21.08 -2.85 12.35
C GLY A 172 -21.91 -2.16 13.45
N VAL A 173 -21.99 -0.84 13.40
CA VAL A 173 -22.87 -0.05 14.31
C VAL A 173 -24.34 -0.37 14.04
N ARG A 174 -24.77 -0.43 12.78
CA ARG A 174 -26.15 -0.75 12.41
C ARG A 174 -26.58 -2.16 12.86
N GLN A 175 -25.65 -3.11 12.84
CA GLN A 175 -25.88 -4.48 13.30
C GLN A 175 -25.68 -4.68 14.81
N HIS A 176 -25.45 -3.62 15.58
CA HIS A 176 -25.15 -3.67 17.02
C HIS A 176 -23.95 -4.58 17.37
N ARG A 177 -22.97 -4.67 16.47
CA ARG A 177 -21.73 -5.43 16.68
C ARG A 177 -20.55 -4.55 17.11
N ILE A 178 -20.68 -3.25 16.88
CA ILE A 178 -19.72 -2.21 17.22
C ILE A 178 -20.51 -1.05 17.86
N ARG A 179 -20.01 -0.52 18.97
CA ARG A 179 -20.54 0.71 19.54
C ARG A 179 -20.29 1.91 18.61
N PRO A 180 -21.10 2.96 18.65
CA PRO A 180 -20.81 4.18 17.91
C PRO A 180 -19.42 4.73 18.24
N VAL A 181 -18.62 4.98 17.21
CA VAL A 181 -17.26 5.52 17.34
C VAL A 181 -17.10 6.78 16.50
N SER A 182 -16.30 7.72 16.97
CA SER A 182 -15.93 8.90 16.18
C SER A 182 -14.94 8.50 15.09
N ILE A 183 -15.39 8.42 13.85
CA ILE A 183 -14.56 8.07 12.69
C ILE A 183 -13.32 8.99 12.56
N PRO A 184 -13.45 10.34 12.69
CA PRO A 184 -12.29 11.23 12.65
C PRO A 184 -11.23 10.90 13.71
N ILE A 185 -11.65 10.59 14.94
CA ILE A 185 -10.73 10.24 16.03
C ILE A 185 -10.06 8.90 15.73
N LEU A 186 -10.83 7.87 15.37
CA LEU A 186 -10.29 6.55 15.05
C LEU A 186 -9.28 6.62 13.89
N ARG A 187 -9.61 7.37 12.83
CA ARG A 187 -8.71 7.58 11.69
C ARG A 187 -7.41 8.25 12.12
N THR A 188 -7.50 9.34 12.89
CA THR A 188 -6.33 10.07 13.37
C THR A 188 -5.44 9.18 14.24
N MET A 189 -6.02 8.41 15.16
CA MET A 189 -5.27 7.48 16.02
C MET A 189 -4.55 6.41 15.18
N LEU A 190 -5.25 5.81 14.24
CA LEU A 190 -4.66 4.78 13.37
C LEU A 190 -3.54 5.35 12.49
N THR A 191 -3.79 6.44 11.77
CA THR A 191 -2.78 7.06 10.91
C THR A 191 -1.53 7.46 11.68
N ALA A 192 -1.70 8.11 12.83
CA ALA A 192 -0.58 8.51 13.69
C ALA A 192 0.20 7.30 14.23
N SER A 193 -0.50 6.20 14.57
CA SER A 193 0.16 4.98 15.02
C SER A 193 0.94 4.32 13.89
N LEU A 194 0.35 4.21 12.69
CA LEU A 194 1.01 3.64 11.50
C LEU A 194 2.30 4.39 11.16
N GLU A 195 2.26 5.73 11.18
CA GLU A 195 3.45 6.57 10.99
C GLU A 195 4.49 6.37 12.10
N SER A 196 4.05 6.42 13.35
CA SER A 196 4.93 6.29 14.52
C SER A 196 5.65 4.94 14.54
N PHE A 197 4.96 3.86 14.17
CA PHE A 197 5.57 2.51 14.14
C PHE A 197 6.69 2.37 13.10
N LEU A 198 6.70 3.19 12.05
CA LEU A 198 7.77 3.19 11.04
C LEU A 198 9.12 3.66 11.60
N SER A 199 9.11 4.47 12.66
CA SER A 199 10.32 5.09 13.21
C SER A 199 10.46 4.97 14.74
N SER A 200 9.65 4.13 15.40
CA SER A 200 9.65 4.00 16.85
C SER A 200 10.92 3.36 17.38
N GLU A 201 11.71 4.10 18.16
CA GLU A 201 12.87 3.58 18.88
C GLU A 201 12.44 2.53 19.92
N THR A 202 11.35 2.78 20.66
CA THR A 202 10.81 1.85 21.65
C THR A 202 10.49 0.48 21.07
N LEU A 203 9.80 0.43 19.90
CA LEU A 203 9.53 -0.85 19.26
C LEU A 203 10.81 -1.56 18.79
N ASN A 204 11.85 -0.79 18.43
CA ASN A 204 13.15 -1.33 18.06
C ASN A 204 13.86 -1.95 19.26
N GLU A 205 13.88 -1.26 20.39
CA GLU A 205 14.52 -1.73 21.65
C GLU A 205 13.85 -3.00 22.17
N GLU A 206 12.52 -3.06 22.10
CA GLU A 206 11.71 -4.21 22.51
C GLU A 206 11.64 -5.32 21.44
N HIS A 207 12.33 -5.16 20.31
CA HIS A 207 12.33 -6.11 19.19
C HIS A 207 10.94 -6.42 18.60
N ILE A 208 9.99 -5.52 18.75
CA ILE A 208 8.64 -5.64 18.18
C ILE A 208 8.68 -5.26 16.70
N SER A 209 8.27 -6.16 15.83
CA SER A 209 8.17 -5.88 14.40
C SER A 209 7.01 -4.94 14.07
N TYR A 210 7.09 -4.27 12.92
CA TYR A 210 5.99 -3.40 12.45
C TYR A 210 4.65 -4.17 12.37
N ASN A 211 4.67 -5.38 11.81
CA ASN A 211 3.46 -6.19 11.67
C ASN A 211 2.90 -6.63 13.03
N GLU A 212 3.76 -6.99 13.96
CA GLU A 212 3.35 -7.35 15.32
C GLU A 212 2.73 -6.14 16.04
N ALA A 213 3.30 -4.94 15.89
CA ALA A 213 2.73 -3.72 16.43
C ALA A 213 1.34 -3.43 15.85
N LEU A 214 1.14 -3.63 14.53
CA LEU A 214 -0.16 -3.49 13.88
C LEU A 214 -1.20 -4.46 14.45
N GLU A 215 -0.85 -5.75 14.59
CA GLU A 215 -1.75 -6.77 15.12
C GLU A 215 -2.14 -6.47 16.58
N GLN A 216 -1.17 -6.12 17.43
CA GLN A 216 -1.45 -5.77 18.82
C GLN A 216 -2.28 -4.49 18.95
N MET A 217 -2.00 -3.46 18.13
CA MET A 217 -2.82 -2.25 18.07
C MET A 217 -4.26 -2.59 17.69
N MET A 218 -4.45 -3.44 16.68
CA MET A 218 -5.80 -3.84 16.26
C MET A 218 -6.53 -4.63 17.32
N ASP A 219 -5.84 -5.48 18.09
CA ASP A 219 -6.47 -6.16 19.23
C ASP A 219 -6.99 -5.17 20.27
N ILE A 220 -6.21 -4.15 20.60
CA ILE A 220 -6.61 -3.10 21.55
C ILE A 220 -7.83 -2.33 21.01
N ILE A 221 -7.79 -1.90 19.74
CA ILE A 221 -8.86 -1.12 19.12
C ILE A 221 -10.13 -1.97 19.01
N MET A 222 -10.05 -3.18 18.47
CA MET A 222 -11.22 -4.03 18.25
C MET A 222 -11.89 -4.42 19.56
N ASN A 223 -11.15 -4.70 20.62
CA ASN A 223 -11.71 -4.95 21.94
C ASN A 223 -12.37 -3.70 22.56
N GLY A 224 -11.86 -2.49 22.21
CA GLY A 224 -12.43 -1.23 22.68
C GLY A 224 -13.68 -0.77 21.93
N ILE A 225 -13.93 -1.27 20.70
CA ILE A 225 -15.07 -0.83 19.87
C ILE A 225 -16.17 -1.88 19.73
N LYS A 226 -15.91 -3.14 20.09
CA LYS A 226 -16.96 -4.16 20.12
C LYS A 226 -18.07 -3.74 21.07
N GLU A 227 -19.32 -4.04 20.69
CA GLU A 227 -20.44 -3.91 21.60
C GLU A 227 -20.27 -4.95 22.72
N HIS A 228 -20.34 -4.52 23.97
CA HIS A 228 -20.35 -5.38 25.13
C HIS A 228 -21.79 -5.48 25.62
N ASP A 229 -22.34 -6.68 25.67
CA ASP A 229 -23.58 -6.93 26.41
C ASP A 229 -23.31 -6.65 27.87
N TYR A 230 -23.62 -5.45 28.34
CA TYR A 230 -23.71 -5.19 29.76
C TYR A 230 -24.92 -5.99 30.27
N GLU A 231 -24.68 -7.20 30.79
CA GLU A 231 -25.66 -7.80 31.68
C GLU A 231 -25.89 -6.79 32.80
N GLU A 232 -27.04 -6.12 32.78
CA GLU A 232 -27.54 -5.36 33.91
C GLU A 232 -27.63 -6.35 35.10
N LYS A 233 -26.62 -6.35 35.95
CA LYS A 233 -26.70 -7.00 37.24
C LYS A 233 -27.68 -6.19 38.09
N ASN A 234 -28.97 -6.58 38.01
CA ASN A 234 -29.94 -6.23 39.00
C ASN A 234 -29.66 -6.89 40.33
#